data_7147674e7596b2b7d16bcbd6471d42ab
#
_entry.id   7147674e7596b2b7d16bcbd6471d42ab
#
_cell.length_a   1.000
_cell.length_b   1.000
_cell.length_c   1.000
_cell.angle_alpha   90.00
_cell.angle_beta   90.00
_cell.angle_gamma   90.00
#
_symmetry.space_group_name_H-M   'P 1'
#
loop_
_entity.id
_entity.type
_entity.pdbx_description
1 polymer ?
#
loop_
_entity_poly.entity_id
_entity_poly.type
_entity_poly.pdbx_seq_one_letter_code
_entity_poly.pdbx_strand_id
1 'polypeptide(L)'
;MRAIALPVVFRIAAVRYVRFVALATSIGMLSGCLSLAPPDRRPAAPIPAAFPDPSSGATPAAATAAAPVPEWQDYFVDTRLRALIAQALANNRDLRAAVARVEQARAVYGIRSADQWPTIGAGAAYARFRAPGGVLTPSPFIGQVYEVQLAETQWELDFWGRVRNLKDAALQRYLASDAARRAATLSVITSVANAYLTLCEYDERIALTRATIDTRRESLRIFRLRHAAGAISRLDLTQAEILLQQAESLGAQLQQARASAADALALLVGAPPDLAGTPLTLDDGAVAPSLAPGLPSSLLARRPDVIAAEHELQATRLNIGAARAAFFPRIALTSSIGSGSSALHELLTSSTGVWSVIPNVTLPLIDGGRNRSNLALAHAQRDEALARYERTIQSAFRDVSDALASRYWLADEVRIEHATLASQAERARLAKLRYDSGATRFLEVLDAQRDLMNAEQQWVMTRRALLSSRVALYGALGGATRDSDAPAAPPTNESTNPESTR
;
A
#
# COMPACT_ATOMS: atom_id res chain seq x y z
N MET A 1 -42.73 -72.80 24.94
CA MET A 1 -41.97 -71.80 24.20
C MET A 1 -42.93 -71.01 23.32
N ARG A 2 -43.37 -69.85 23.76
CA ARG A 2 -44.25 -68.95 22.96
C ARG A 2 -43.41 -67.83 22.42
N ALA A 3 -43.18 -67.77 21.11
CA ALA A 3 -42.54 -66.68 20.41
C ALA A 3 -43.49 -65.47 20.39
N ILE A 4 -43.06 -64.35 21.02
CA ILE A 4 -43.80 -63.07 21.01
C ILE A 4 -43.50 -62.41 19.67
N ALA A 5 -44.49 -62.42 18.75
CA ALA A 5 -44.41 -61.65 17.50
C ALA A 5 -44.68 -60.16 17.82
N LEU A 6 -43.68 -59.29 17.67
CA LEU A 6 -43.91 -57.85 17.70
C LEU A 6 -44.86 -57.43 16.56
N PRO A 7 -45.88 -56.63 16.83
CA PRO A 7 -46.86 -56.23 15.83
C PRO A 7 -46.27 -55.48 14.66
N VAL A 8 -46.63 -55.82 13.44
CA VAL A 8 -46.21 -55.25 12.14
C VAL A 8 -46.37 -53.72 12.09
N VAL A 9 -47.30 -53.17 12.88
CA VAL A 9 -47.55 -51.72 13.02
C VAL A 9 -46.27 -50.92 13.53
N PHE A 10 -45.50 -51.55 14.45
CA PHE A 10 -44.27 -50.89 15.00
C PHE A 10 -43.16 -50.88 13.97
N ARG A 11 -43.04 -51.82 13.07
CA ARG A 11 -42.03 -51.82 11.98
C ARG A 11 -42.38 -50.83 10.91
N ILE A 12 -43.63 -50.55 10.59
CA ILE A 12 -44.05 -49.57 9.60
C ILE A 12 -43.83 -48.13 10.15
N ALA A 13 -44.10 -47.90 11.45
CA ALA A 13 -43.87 -46.62 12.10
C ALA A 13 -42.39 -46.32 12.20
N ALA A 14 -41.51 -47.26 12.54
CA ALA A 14 -40.06 -47.08 12.60
C ALA A 14 -39.45 -46.78 11.22
N VAL A 15 -39.87 -47.45 10.15
CA VAL A 15 -39.40 -47.19 8.77
C VAL A 15 -39.88 -45.81 8.27
N ARG A 16 -41.08 -45.38 8.62
CA ARG A 16 -41.56 -44.02 8.30
C ARG A 16 -40.79 -42.94 9.06
N TYR A 17 -40.49 -43.16 10.32
CA TYR A 17 -39.70 -42.22 11.13
C TYR A 17 -38.27 -42.09 10.62
N VAL A 18 -37.63 -43.21 10.26
CA VAL A 18 -36.27 -43.19 9.65
C VAL A 18 -36.28 -42.49 8.28
N ARG A 19 -37.31 -42.71 7.46
CA ARG A 19 -37.46 -41.99 6.18
C ARG A 19 -37.74 -40.50 6.36
N PHE A 20 -38.52 -40.12 7.37
CA PHE A 20 -38.80 -38.71 7.67
C PHE A 20 -37.57 -37.99 8.22
N VAL A 21 -36.79 -38.64 9.09
CA VAL A 21 -35.51 -38.14 9.60
C VAL A 21 -34.49 -38.07 8.46
N ALA A 22 -34.39 -39.07 7.59
CA ALA A 22 -33.50 -39.05 6.42
C ALA A 22 -33.89 -37.94 5.41
N LEU A 23 -35.20 -37.72 5.19
CA LEU A 23 -35.68 -36.64 4.31
C LEU A 23 -35.47 -35.27 4.92
N ALA A 24 -35.70 -35.09 6.22
CA ALA A 24 -35.43 -33.84 6.95
C ALA A 24 -33.93 -33.53 7.00
N THR A 25 -33.08 -34.56 7.16
CA THR A 25 -31.61 -34.42 7.09
C THR A 25 -31.14 -34.08 5.67
N SER A 26 -31.78 -34.68 4.64
CA SER A 26 -31.47 -34.37 3.23
C SER A 26 -31.90 -32.94 2.83
N ILE A 27 -33.04 -32.46 3.33
CA ILE A 27 -33.50 -31.06 3.10
C ILE A 27 -32.64 -30.09 3.89
N GLY A 28 -32.15 -30.41 5.08
CA GLY A 28 -31.17 -29.64 5.84
C GLY A 28 -29.79 -29.56 5.17
N MET A 29 -29.42 -30.59 4.41
CA MET A 29 -28.18 -30.61 3.62
C MET A 29 -28.28 -29.83 2.30
N LEU A 30 -29.47 -29.58 1.76
CA LEU A 30 -29.69 -28.75 0.57
C LEU A 30 -29.78 -27.25 0.85
N SER A 31 -29.96 -26.83 2.10
CA SER A 31 -29.82 -25.45 2.51
C SER A 31 -28.33 -25.07 2.51
N GLY A 32 -27.84 -24.81 1.32
CA GLY A 32 -26.42 -24.56 0.99
C GLY A 32 -25.66 -23.73 2.00
N CYS A 33 -24.53 -24.23 2.37
CA CYS A 33 -23.37 -23.51 2.88
C CYS A 33 -23.68 -22.28 3.75
N LEU A 34 -24.14 -22.50 4.98
CA LEU A 34 -24.38 -21.43 5.94
C LEU A 34 -23.04 -20.78 6.39
N SER A 35 -22.73 -19.61 5.89
CA SER A 35 -21.62 -18.83 6.47
C SER A 35 -22.08 -18.21 7.79
N LEU A 36 -21.32 -18.45 8.87
CA LEU A 36 -21.56 -17.85 10.19
C LEU A 36 -20.90 -16.46 10.34
N ALA A 37 -20.38 -15.92 9.25
CA ALA A 37 -19.84 -14.55 9.22
C ALA A 37 -20.99 -13.54 9.43
N PRO A 38 -20.72 -12.41 10.11
CA PRO A 38 -21.65 -11.30 10.19
C PRO A 38 -22.01 -10.78 8.79
N PRO A 39 -23.21 -10.20 8.56
CA PRO A 39 -23.60 -9.65 7.26
C PRO A 39 -22.67 -8.52 6.83
N ASP A 40 -22.46 -8.38 5.52
CA ASP A 40 -21.67 -7.29 4.95
C ASP A 40 -22.46 -5.99 5.03
N ARG A 41 -22.02 -5.11 5.91
CA ARG A 41 -22.55 -3.74 6.00
C ARG A 41 -21.37 -2.79 5.95
N ARG A 42 -21.32 -2.00 4.89
CA ARG A 42 -20.33 -0.92 4.79
C ARG A 42 -20.64 0.11 5.87
N PRO A 43 -19.69 0.43 6.76
CA PRO A 43 -19.89 1.48 7.76
C PRO A 43 -20.11 2.84 7.09
N ALA A 44 -20.91 3.71 7.71
CA ALA A 44 -21.03 5.09 7.26
C ALA A 44 -19.69 5.81 7.39
N ALA A 45 -19.31 6.56 6.38
CA ALA A 45 -18.07 7.33 6.42
C ALA A 45 -18.20 8.47 7.47
N PRO A 46 -17.27 8.58 8.44
CA PRO A 46 -17.32 9.59 9.51
C PRO A 46 -16.75 10.95 9.02
N ILE A 47 -17.22 11.44 7.87
CA ILE A 47 -16.75 12.66 7.20
C ILE A 47 -17.92 13.44 6.61
N PRO A 48 -17.80 14.77 6.42
CA PRO A 48 -18.77 15.58 5.69
C PRO A 48 -18.99 15.13 4.24
N ALA A 49 -20.15 15.40 3.68
CA ALA A 49 -20.51 15.02 2.31
C ALA A 49 -19.70 15.77 1.21
N ALA A 50 -19.17 16.95 1.53
CA ALA A 50 -18.38 17.78 0.62
C ALA A 50 -17.18 18.39 1.35
N PHE A 51 -16.13 18.73 0.60
CA PHE A 51 -14.97 19.43 1.13
C PHE A 51 -15.30 20.91 1.38
N PRO A 52 -14.69 21.55 2.41
CA PRO A 52 -14.88 22.97 2.66
C PRO A 52 -14.33 23.81 1.49
N ASP A 53 -15.02 24.90 1.15
CA ASP A 53 -14.51 25.87 0.19
C ASP A 53 -13.46 26.76 0.86
N PRO A 54 -12.20 26.76 0.36
CA PRO A 54 -11.15 27.57 0.96
C PRO A 54 -11.41 29.08 0.95
N SER A 55 -12.26 29.59 0.03
CA SER A 55 -12.55 31.02 -0.13
C SER A 55 -13.59 31.52 0.85
N SER A 56 -14.57 30.71 1.21
CA SER A 56 -15.73 31.11 2.01
C SER A 56 -15.89 30.36 3.33
N GLY A 57 -15.17 29.25 3.51
CA GLY A 57 -15.36 28.32 4.62
C GLY A 57 -16.73 27.61 4.61
N ALA A 58 -17.57 27.92 3.63
CA ALA A 58 -18.89 27.29 3.47
C ALA A 58 -18.76 25.96 2.71
N THR A 59 -19.62 25.00 3.05
CA THR A 59 -19.73 23.77 2.27
C THR A 59 -20.45 24.08 0.97
N PRO A 60 -19.88 23.79 -0.21
CA PRO A 60 -20.53 24.09 -1.48
C PRO A 60 -21.89 23.40 -1.57
N ALA A 61 -22.92 24.12 -2.04
CA ALA A 61 -24.20 23.53 -2.36
C ALA A 61 -24.04 22.62 -3.59
N ALA A 62 -24.44 21.36 -3.46
CA ALA A 62 -24.51 20.31 -4.48
C ALA A 62 -23.27 20.19 -5.40
N ALA A 63 -22.46 19.19 -5.13
CA ALA A 63 -21.37 18.80 -6.00
C ALA A 63 -21.85 18.46 -7.40
N THR A 64 -21.45 19.24 -8.38
CA THR A 64 -21.53 18.87 -9.80
C THR A 64 -20.76 17.57 -10.01
N ALA A 65 -21.23 16.69 -10.87
CA ALA A 65 -20.59 15.40 -11.12
C ALA A 65 -19.07 15.59 -11.33
N ALA A 66 -18.26 14.95 -10.48
CA ALA A 66 -16.82 15.09 -10.53
C ALA A 66 -16.27 14.54 -11.85
N ALA A 67 -15.49 15.34 -12.54
CA ALA A 67 -14.70 14.84 -13.68
C ALA A 67 -13.77 13.72 -13.18
N PRO A 68 -13.53 12.68 -14.00
CA PRO A 68 -12.57 11.63 -13.64
C PRO A 68 -11.18 12.24 -13.43
N VAL A 69 -10.45 11.75 -12.43
CA VAL A 69 -9.05 12.13 -12.22
C VAL A 69 -8.26 11.67 -13.44
N PRO A 70 -7.50 12.55 -14.12
CA PRO A 70 -6.72 12.18 -15.28
C PRO A 70 -5.61 11.19 -14.92
N GLU A 71 -5.14 10.44 -15.90
CA GLU A 71 -3.97 9.59 -15.74
C GLU A 71 -2.71 10.44 -15.48
N TRP A 72 -1.70 9.86 -14.84
CA TRP A 72 -0.49 10.60 -14.51
C TRP A 72 0.24 11.14 -15.74
N GLN A 73 0.18 10.44 -16.88
CA GLN A 73 0.78 10.86 -18.15
C GLN A 73 0.15 12.14 -18.71
N ASP A 74 -1.14 12.34 -18.44
CA ASP A 74 -1.88 13.53 -18.88
C ASP A 74 -1.80 14.65 -17.83
N TYR A 75 -1.64 14.28 -16.54
CA TYR A 75 -1.55 15.25 -15.45
C TYR A 75 -0.18 15.92 -15.36
N PHE A 76 0.91 15.16 -15.53
CA PHE A 76 2.27 15.69 -15.58
C PHE A 76 2.64 15.98 -17.03
N VAL A 77 2.74 17.25 -17.37
CA VAL A 77 2.95 17.72 -18.76
C VAL A 77 4.43 17.70 -19.15
N ASP A 78 5.33 17.96 -18.19
CA ASP A 78 6.78 17.96 -18.39
C ASP A 78 7.28 16.57 -18.86
N THR A 79 7.95 16.56 -20.00
CA THR A 79 8.43 15.32 -20.65
C THR A 79 9.54 14.65 -19.86
N ARG A 80 10.43 15.43 -19.21
CA ARG A 80 11.53 14.93 -18.38
C ARG A 80 10.96 14.33 -17.08
N LEU A 81 10.01 15.01 -16.46
CA LEU A 81 9.30 14.48 -15.29
C LEU A 81 8.58 13.16 -15.63
N ARG A 82 7.88 13.09 -16.75
CA ARG A 82 7.23 11.85 -17.18
C ARG A 82 8.21 10.70 -17.40
N ALA A 83 9.37 10.98 -18.00
CA ALA A 83 10.41 9.97 -18.19
C ALA A 83 10.96 9.45 -16.85
N LEU A 84 11.20 10.34 -15.86
CA LEU A 84 11.64 9.97 -14.52
C LEU A 84 10.59 9.15 -13.77
N ILE A 85 9.30 9.51 -13.87
CA ILE A 85 8.22 8.72 -13.29
C ILE A 85 8.18 7.32 -13.93
N ALA A 86 8.22 7.21 -15.25
CA ALA A 86 8.22 5.92 -15.94
C ALA A 86 9.42 5.06 -15.53
N GLN A 87 10.61 5.65 -15.41
CA GLN A 87 11.82 4.96 -14.95
C GLN A 87 11.68 4.49 -13.49
N ALA A 88 11.09 5.32 -12.62
CA ALA A 88 10.83 4.95 -11.23
C ALA A 88 9.83 3.79 -11.13
N LEU A 89 8.74 3.82 -11.87
CA LEU A 89 7.76 2.74 -11.89
C LEU A 89 8.37 1.40 -12.32
N ALA A 90 9.36 1.42 -13.22
CA ALA A 90 10.07 0.23 -13.66
C ALA A 90 11.11 -0.27 -12.64
N ASN A 91 11.78 0.64 -11.92
CA ASN A 91 13.01 0.31 -11.17
C ASN A 91 12.91 0.48 -9.66
N ASN A 92 11.92 1.22 -9.14
CA ASN A 92 11.80 1.50 -7.71
C ASN A 92 11.72 0.22 -6.87
N ARG A 93 12.56 0.12 -5.83
CA ARG A 93 12.67 -1.09 -5.00
C ARG A 93 11.49 -1.28 -4.06
N ASP A 94 10.90 -0.21 -3.55
CA ASP A 94 9.72 -0.28 -2.68
C ASP A 94 8.49 -0.76 -3.45
N LEU A 95 8.37 -0.33 -4.72
CA LEU A 95 7.31 -0.81 -5.59
C LEU A 95 7.49 -2.31 -5.95
N ARG A 96 8.73 -2.75 -6.22
CA ARG A 96 9.02 -4.18 -6.40
C ARG A 96 8.71 -5.00 -5.14
N ALA A 97 9.02 -4.47 -3.97
CA ALA A 97 8.64 -5.12 -2.70
C ALA A 97 7.11 -5.17 -2.52
N ALA A 98 6.37 -4.14 -2.94
CA ALA A 98 4.91 -4.15 -2.91
C ALA A 98 4.34 -5.24 -3.85
N VAL A 99 4.87 -5.39 -5.07
CA VAL A 99 4.49 -6.49 -5.99
C VAL A 99 4.76 -7.85 -5.36
N ALA A 100 5.93 -8.05 -4.75
CA ALA A 100 6.25 -9.31 -4.09
C ALA A 100 5.29 -9.63 -2.92
N ARG A 101 4.80 -8.62 -2.19
CA ARG A 101 3.77 -8.79 -1.15
C ARG A 101 2.43 -9.25 -1.73
N VAL A 102 2.05 -8.77 -2.91
CA VAL A 102 0.86 -9.24 -3.63
C VAL A 102 0.98 -10.73 -3.97
N GLU A 103 2.13 -11.16 -4.50
CA GLU A 103 2.37 -12.57 -4.81
C GLU A 103 2.41 -13.45 -3.55
N GLN A 104 2.96 -12.96 -2.44
CA GLN A 104 2.89 -13.65 -1.15
C GLN A 104 1.43 -13.82 -0.68
N ALA A 105 0.62 -12.77 -0.74
CA ALA A 105 -0.79 -12.84 -0.36
C ALA A 105 -1.58 -13.77 -1.28
N ARG A 106 -1.29 -13.77 -2.59
CA ARG A 106 -1.85 -14.69 -3.58
C ARG A 106 -1.50 -16.14 -3.26
N ALA A 107 -0.25 -16.41 -2.91
CA ALA A 107 0.19 -17.75 -2.50
C ALA A 107 -0.52 -18.22 -1.22
N VAL A 108 -0.69 -17.34 -0.22
CA VAL A 108 -1.46 -17.65 1.00
C VAL A 108 -2.92 -17.95 0.67
N TYR A 109 -3.55 -17.20 -0.25
CA TYR A 109 -4.89 -17.50 -0.74
C TYR A 109 -4.92 -18.88 -1.41
N GLY A 110 -3.93 -19.23 -2.24
CA GLY A 110 -3.78 -20.57 -2.85
C GLY A 110 -3.70 -21.67 -1.81
N ILE A 111 -2.89 -21.51 -0.77
CA ILE A 111 -2.79 -22.45 0.36
C ILE A 111 -4.15 -22.64 1.04
N ARG A 112 -4.86 -21.53 1.37
CA ARG A 112 -6.19 -21.61 1.99
C ARG A 112 -7.27 -22.18 1.06
N SER A 113 -7.12 -21.99 -0.24
CA SER A 113 -7.99 -22.62 -1.24
C SER A 113 -7.76 -24.13 -1.31
N ALA A 114 -6.51 -24.58 -1.16
CA ALA A 114 -6.17 -26.00 -1.12
C ALA A 114 -6.75 -26.71 0.12
N ASP A 115 -6.91 -26.01 1.26
CA ASP A 115 -7.55 -26.57 2.47
C ASP A 115 -9.00 -27.07 2.23
N GLN A 116 -9.64 -26.68 1.12
CA GLN A 116 -10.97 -27.17 0.72
C GLN A 116 -10.94 -28.56 0.05
N TRP A 117 -9.77 -29.04 -0.34
CA TRP A 117 -9.57 -30.28 -1.07
C TRP A 117 -8.83 -31.31 -0.22
N PRO A 118 -9.07 -32.60 -0.41
CA PRO A 118 -8.32 -33.65 0.29
C PRO A 118 -6.86 -33.64 -0.15
N THR A 119 -5.95 -33.82 0.79
CA THR A 119 -4.51 -34.01 0.51
C THR A 119 -4.19 -35.49 0.46
N ILE A 120 -3.83 -36.01 -0.72
CA ILE A 120 -3.50 -37.40 -0.92
C ILE A 120 -1.98 -37.56 -0.88
N GLY A 121 -1.52 -38.38 0.06
CA GLY A 121 -0.11 -38.75 0.21
C GLY A 121 0.13 -40.24 -0.07
N ALA A 122 1.30 -40.57 -0.56
CA ALA A 122 1.79 -41.96 -0.62
C ALA A 122 2.70 -42.23 0.57
N GLY A 123 2.51 -43.38 1.21
CA GLY A 123 3.33 -43.81 2.35
C GLY A 123 3.68 -45.27 2.28
N ALA A 124 4.86 -45.63 2.78
CA ALA A 124 5.25 -47.00 3.06
C ALA A 124 5.70 -47.08 4.53
N ALA A 125 5.26 -48.12 5.21
CA ALA A 125 5.62 -48.33 6.60
C ALA A 125 6.06 -49.79 6.84
N TYR A 126 6.99 -49.97 7.75
CA TYR A 126 7.31 -51.24 8.35
C TYR A 126 7.18 -51.12 9.85
N ALA A 127 6.33 -51.98 10.45
CA ALA A 127 6.20 -52.03 11.90
C ALA A 127 6.46 -53.47 12.38
N ARG A 128 7.24 -53.58 13.44
CA ARG A 128 7.43 -54.85 14.19
C ARG A 128 7.07 -54.59 15.64
N PHE A 129 6.13 -55.38 16.14
CA PHE A 129 5.61 -55.18 17.50
C PHE A 129 5.43 -56.47 18.23
N ARG A 130 5.47 -56.43 19.54
CA ARG A 130 5.12 -57.54 20.42
C ARG A 130 3.80 -57.22 21.10
N ALA A 131 2.82 -58.09 20.90
CA ALA A 131 1.56 -58.00 21.63
C ALA A 131 1.56 -58.94 22.85
N PRO A 132 1.16 -58.46 24.03
CA PRO A 132 1.02 -59.31 25.19
C PRO A 132 -0.17 -60.26 24.99
N GLY A 133 -0.10 -61.45 25.64
CA GLY A 133 -1.19 -62.40 25.64
C GLY A 133 -2.46 -61.83 26.34
N GLY A 134 -3.62 -62.25 25.89
CA GLY A 134 -4.90 -61.80 26.46
C GLY A 134 -5.52 -60.53 25.85
N VAL A 135 -4.81 -59.83 24.91
CA VAL A 135 -5.32 -58.63 24.21
C VAL A 135 -5.80 -58.97 22.80
N LEU A 136 -4.93 -59.56 21.94
CA LEU A 136 -5.27 -59.91 20.57
C LEU A 136 -5.28 -61.41 20.37
N THR A 137 -4.46 -62.14 21.09
CA THR A 137 -4.32 -63.57 21.09
C THR A 137 -4.17 -64.12 22.49
N PRO A 138 -4.50 -65.40 22.78
CA PRO A 138 -4.34 -66.01 24.10
C PRO A 138 -2.87 -65.99 24.61
N SER A 139 -1.90 -66.10 23.71
CA SER A 139 -0.45 -66.09 24.01
C SER A 139 0.23 -64.85 23.45
N PRO A 140 1.32 -64.38 24.06
CA PRO A 140 2.11 -63.31 23.49
C PRO A 140 2.63 -63.67 22.08
N PHE A 141 2.59 -62.72 21.13
CA PHE A 141 3.14 -62.94 19.80
C PHE A 141 3.96 -61.72 19.31
N ILE A 142 4.89 -61.99 18.41
CA ILE A 142 5.61 -60.90 17.70
C ILE A 142 5.02 -60.86 16.31
N GLY A 143 4.42 -59.69 16.00
CA GLY A 143 3.92 -59.39 14.67
C GLY A 143 4.84 -58.45 13.91
N GLN A 144 4.78 -58.50 12.59
CA GLN A 144 5.35 -57.54 11.70
C GLN A 144 4.41 -57.24 10.56
N VAL A 145 4.41 -55.98 10.09
CA VAL A 145 3.54 -55.53 9.00
C VAL A 145 4.36 -54.65 8.07
N TYR A 146 4.35 -54.96 6.80
CA TYR A 146 4.75 -54.12 5.71
C TYR A 146 3.49 -53.49 5.11
N GLU A 147 3.50 -52.21 4.88
CA GLU A 147 2.36 -51.46 4.36
C GLU A 147 2.80 -50.45 3.30
N VAL A 148 2.05 -50.39 2.20
CA VAL A 148 2.17 -49.30 1.18
C VAL A 148 0.76 -48.84 0.89
N GLN A 149 0.54 -47.49 1.03
CA GLN A 149 -0.77 -46.93 0.87
C GLN A 149 -0.77 -45.57 0.26
N LEU A 150 -1.85 -45.22 -0.41
CA LEU A 150 -2.28 -43.85 -0.65
C LEU A 150 -3.27 -43.47 0.46
N ALA A 151 -3.02 -42.40 1.15
CA ALA A 151 -3.87 -41.98 2.25
C ALA A 151 -4.20 -40.51 2.14
N GLU A 152 -5.41 -40.18 2.50
CA GLU A 152 -5.89 -38.84 2.82
C GLU A 152 -6.08 -38.78 4.34
N THR A 153 -5.59 -37.73 4.98
CA THR A 153 -5.65 -37.59 6.42
C THR A 153 -6.39 -36.34 6.84
N GLN A 154 -7.49 -36.51 7.56
CA GLN A 154 -8.26 -35.45 8.24
C GLN A 154 -8.80 -34.33 7.31
N TRP A 155 -9.25 -34.66 6.12
CA TRP A 155 -9.95 -33.71 5.28
C TRP A 155 -11.24 -33.24 5.95
N GLU A 156 -11.35 -31.93 6.20
CA GLU A 156 -12.52 -31.35 6.87
C GLU A 156 -13.65 -31.09 5.88
N LEU A 157 -14.81 -31.72 6.15
CA LEU A 157 -16.06 -31.45 5.44
C LEU A 157 -16.67 -30.17 6.01
N ASP A 158 -16.57 -29.06 5.26
CA ASP A 158 -16.86 -27.69 5.75
C ASP A 158 -18.37 -27.36 5.76
N PHE A 159 -19.15 -28.03 6.62
CA PHE A 159 -20.57 -27.76 6.76
C PHE A 159 -20.89 -26.39 7.37
N TRP A 160 -20.00 -25.89 8.23
CA TRP A 160 -20.21 -24.64 8.97
C TRP A 160 -19.46 -23.44 8.37
N GLY A 161 -18.82 -23.62 7.24
CA GLY A 161 -18.12 -22.57 6.51
C GLY A 161 -16.82 -22.11 7.19
N ARG A 162 -16.18 -22.92 8.05
CA ARG A 162 -14.92 -22.56 8.70
C ARG A 162 -13.80 -22.41 7.70
N VAL A 163 -13.57 -23.44 6.88
CA VAL A 163 -12.50 -23.45 5.87
C VAL A 163 -12.77 -22.41 4.78
N ARG A 164 -14.03 -22.32 4.33
CA ARG A 164 -14.44 -21.30 3.35
C ARG A 164 -14.22 -19.89 3.88
N ASN A 165 -14.64 -19.57 5.10
CA ASN A 165 -14.42 -18.24 5.67
C ASN A 165 -12.94 -17.90 5.80
N LEU A 166 -12.06 -18.86 6.12
CA LEU A 166 -10.61 -18.65 6.16
C LEU A 166 -10.03 -18.43 4.76
N LYS A 167 -10.50 -19.15 3.74
CA LYS A 167 -10.12 -18.93 2.34
C LYS A 167 -10.58 -17.54 1.87
N ASP A 168 -11.83 -17.18 2.12
CA ASP A 168 -12.40 -15.91 1.71
C ASP A 168 -11.74 -14.74 2.45
N ALA A 169 -11.34 -14.91 3.73
CA ALA A 169 -10.51 -13.94 4.44
C ALA A 169 -9.13 -13.76 3.79
N ALA A 170 -8.50 -14.85 3.33
CA ALA A 170 -7.25 -14.78 2.60
C ALA A 170 -7.42 -14.11 1.24
N LEU A 171 -8.53 -14.32 0.53
CA LEU A 171 -8.89 -13.62 -0.70
C LEU A 171 -8.99 -12.11 -0.45
N GLN A 172 -9.69 -11.69 0.62
CA GLN A 172 -9.80 -10.28 0.95
C GLN A 172 -8.43 -9.66 1.25
N ARG A 173 -7.53 -10.36 1.95
CA ARG A 173 -6.15 -9.88 2.17
C ARG A 173 -5.34 -9.80 0.88
N TYR A 174 -5.54 -10.72 -0.06
CA TYR A 174 -4.92 -10.62 -1.39
C TYR A 174 -5.40 -9.35 -2.11
N LEU A 175 -6.71 -9.08 -2.14
CA LEU A 175 -7.28 -7.86 -2.73
C LEU A 175 -6.81 -6.58 -2.00
N ALA A 176 -6.68 -6.63 -0.66
CA ALA A 176 -6.10 -5.54 0.12
C ALA A 176 -4.66 -5.26 -0.27
N SER A 177 -3.84 -6.30 -0.47
CA SER A 177 -2.43 -6.14 -0.88
C SER A 177 -2.30 -5.57 -2.29
N ASP A 178 -3.18 -5.93 -3.22
CA ASP A 178 -3.21 -5.33 -4.56
C ASP A 178 -3.60 -3.85 -4.53
N ALA A 179 -4.61 -3.50 -3.74
CA ALA A 179 -4.96 -2.09 -3.52
C ALA A 179 -3.80 -1.31 -2.86
N ALA A 180 -3.09 -1.92 -1.89
CA ALA A 180 -1.90 -1.32 -1.26
C ALA A 180 -0.76 -1.13 -2.27
N ARG A 181 -0.57 -2.04 -3.24
CA ARG A 181 0.39 -1.87 -4.35
C ARG A 181 0.03 -0.65 -5.20
N ARG A 182 -1.25 -0.44 -5.53
CA ARG A 182 -1.70 0.75 -6.26
C ARG A 182 -1.46 2.03 -5.46
N ALA A 183 -1.69 2.01 -4.14
CA ALA A 183 -1.35 3.13 -3.27
C ALA A 183 0.16 3.42 -3.27
N ALA A 184 1.01 2.38 -3.24
CA ALA A 184 2.46 2.52 -3.34
C ALA A 184 2.89 3.10 -4.70
N THR A 185 2.28 2.66 -5.81
CA THR A 185 2.51 3.23 -7.14
C THR A 185 2.24 4.74 -7.16
N LEU A 186 1.09 5.16 -6.64
CA LEU A 186 0.73 6.57 -6.54
C LEU A 186 1.71 7.36 -5.66
N SER A 187 2.13 6.78 -4.54
CA SER A 187 3.14 7.37 -3.65
C SER A 187 4.47 7.58 -4.35
N VAL A 188 4.94 6.62 -5.14
CA VAL A 188 6.17 6.76 -5.95
C VAL A 188 6.04 7.88 -6.97
N ILE A 189 4.92 7.94 -7.71
CA ILE A 189 4.65 9.00 -8.69
C ILE A 189 4.73 10.39 -8.04
N THR A 190 4.02 10.60 -6.93
CA THR A 190 3.98 11.89 -6.24
C THR A 190 5.32 12.25 -5.59
N SER A 191 6.06 11.27 -5.07
CA SER A 191 7.38 11.47 -4.48
C SER A 191 8.41 11.86 -5.53
N VAL A 192 8.43 11.19 -6.69
CA VAL A 192 9.31 11.54 -7.82
C VAL A 192 9.00 12.93 -8.35
N ALA A 193 7.72 13.28 -8.49
CA ALA A 193 7.31 14.60 -8.94
C ALA A 193 7.79 15.70 -7.98
N ASN A 194 7.61 15.53 -6.67
CA ASN A 194 8.09 16.49 -5.68
C ASN A 194 9.62 16.59 -5.63
N ALA A 195 10.33 15.46 -5.73
CA ALA A 195 11.80 15.46 -5.77
C ALA A 195 12.33 16.18 -7.02
N TYR A 196 11.70 15.99 -8.18
CA TYR A 196 12.02 16.71 -9.41
C TYR A 196 11.77 18.21 -9.27
N LEU A 197 10.61 18.64 -8.76
CA LEU A 197 10.30 20.05 -8.52
C LEU A 197 11.29 20.71 -7.54
N THR A 198 11.75 19.96 -6.55
CA THR A 198 12.78 20.41 -5.60
C THR A 198 14.14 20.64 -6.30
N LEU A 199 14.50 19.78 -7.24
CA LEU A 199 15.71 20.00 -8.05
C LEU A 199 15.57 21.23 -8.95
N CYS A 200 14.40 21.43 -9.58
CA CYS A 200 14.12 22.63 -10.37
C CYS A 200 14.24 23.91 -9.52
N GLU A 201 13.70 23.89 -8.29
CA GLU A 201 13.85 24.99 -7.33
C GLU A 201 15.34 25.28 -7.05
N TYR A 202 16.12 24.26 -6.73
CA TYR A 202 17.54 24.48 -6.41
C TYR A 202 18.34 24.98 -7.61
N ASP A 203 18.10 24.46 -8.82
CA ASP A 203 18.80 24.92 -10.02
C ASP A 203 18.49 26.40 -10.32
N GLU A 204 17.22 26.82 -10.21
CA GLU A 204 16.83 28.22 -10.41
C GLU A 204 17.41 29.13 -9.33
N ARG A 205 17.36 28.74 -8.05
CA ARG A 205 17.96 29.50 -6.95
C ARG A 205 19.49 29.61 -7.05
N ILE A 206 20.15 28.54 -7.49
CA ILE A 206 21.60 28.56 -7.76
C ILE A 206 21.92 29.55 -8.89
N ALA A 207 21.13 29.57 -9.96
CA ALA A 207 21.33 30.49 -11.07
C ALA A 207 21.20 31.97 -10.62
N LEU A 208 20.15 32.29 -9.84
CA LEU A 208 19.97 33.63 -9.25
C LEU A 208 21.12 34.00 -8.30
N THR A 209 21.53 33.04 -7.45
CA THR A 209 22.65 33.29 -6.52
C THR A 209 23.97 33.52 -7.26
N ARG A 210 24.25 32.78 -8.34
CA ARG A 210 25.45 32.99 -9.18
C ARG A 210 25.45 34.38 -9.78
N ALA A 211 24.35 34.84 -10.38
CA ALA A 211 24.23 36.19 -10.92
C ALA A 211 24.48 37.27 -9.85
N THR A 212 23.93 37.04 -8.63
CA THR A 212 24.17 37.92 -7.48
C THR A 212 25.64 37.93 -7.05
N ILE A 213 26.32 36.78 -6.99
CA ILE A 213 27.75 36.67 -6.66
C ILE A 213 28.58 37.45 -7.67
N ASP A 214 28.33 37.31 -8.97
CA ASP A 214 29.08 37.99 -10.02
C ASP A 214 28.90 39.51 -9.93
N THR A 215 27.67 39.96 -9.69
CA THR A 215 27.40 41.41 -9.45
C THR A 215 28.12 41.94 -8.20
N ARG A 216 28.14 41.18 -7.11
CA ARG A 216 28.78 41.56 -5.85
C ARG A 216 30.32 41.53 -5.97
N ARG A 217 30.90 40.61 -6.72
CA ARG A 217 32.35 40.55 -7.01
C ARG A 217 32.81 41.80 -7.77
N GLU A 218 32.06 42.20 -8.78
CA GLU A 218 32.37 43.40 -9.53
C GLU A 218 32.22 44.66 -8.66
N SER A 219 31.16 44.75 -7.85
CA SER A 219 30.96 45.80 -6.88
C SER A 219 32.16 45.89 -5.90
N LEU A 220 32.59 44.78 -5.32
CA LEU A 220 33.72 44.71 -4.41
C LEU A 220 35.02 45.13 -5.09
N ARG A 221 35.25 44.75 -6.36
CA ARG A 221 36.40 45.20 -7.15
C ARG A 221 36.44 46.72 -7.24
N ILE A 222 35.32 47.37 -7.56
CA ILE A 222 35.20 48.84 -7.63
C ILE A 222 35.44 49.46 -6.24
N PHE A 223 34.89 48.89 -5.18
CA PHE A 223 35.07 49.40 -3.81
C PHE A 223 36.51 49.30 -3.33
N ARG A 224 37.25 48.27 -3.66
CA ARG A 224 38.68 48.15 -3.36
C ARG A 224 39.48 49.26 -4.02
N LEU A 225 39.21 49.58 -5.27
CA LEU A 225 39.87 50.71 -5.98
C LEU A 225 39.54 52.05 -5.35
N ARG A 226 38.28 52.32 -5.00
CA ARG A 226 37.86 53.58 -4.35
C ARG A 226 38.42 53.68 -2.95
N HIS A 227 38.58 52.66 -2.20
CA HIS A 227 39.20 52.69 -0.87
C HIS A 227 40.71 52.97 -0.98
N ALA A 228 41.37 52.30 -1.91
CA ALA A 228 42.78 52.57 -2.17
C ALA A 228 43.07 54.07 -2.58
N ALA A 229 42.13 54.70 -3.28
CA ALA A 229 42.15 56.12 -3.62
C ALA A 229 41.64 57.02 -2.47
N GLY A 230 41.27 56.48 -1.28
CA GLY A 230 40.79 57.27 -0.16
C GLY A 230 39.36 57.80 -0.30
N ALA A 231 38.60 57.34 -1.32
CA ALA A 231 37.27 57.85 -1.66
C ALA A 231 36.12 57.20 -0.86
N ILE A 232 36.35 56.09 -0.16
CA ILE A 232 35.35 55.40 0.71
C ILE A 232 36.02 54.95 2.01
N SER A 233 35.18 54.71 3.04
CA SER A 233 35.62 54.24 4.33
C SER A 233 35.98 52.74 4.33
N ARG A 234 36.80 52.30 5.31
CA ARG A 234 37.04 50.88 5.55
C ARG A 234 35.74 50.13 5.89
N LEU A 235 34.80 50.79 6.57
CA LEU A 235 33.48 50.22 6.92
C LEU A 235 32.71 49.87 5.64
N ASP A 236 32.64 50.77 4.66
CA ASP A 236 31.92 50.51 3.40
C ASP A 236 32.53 49.34 2.64
N LEU A 237 33.86 49.24 2.60
CA LEU A 237 34.54 48.10 1.98
C LEU A 237 34.20 46.78 2.69
N THR A 238 34.26 46.76 4.03
CA THR A 238 33.95 45.56 4.82
C THR A 238 32.50 45.12 4.64
N GLN A 239 31.56 46.06 4.54
CA GLN A 239 30.15 45.75 4.24
C GLN A 239 29.98 45.07 2.86
N ALA A 240 30.69 45.55 1.84
CA ALA A 240 30.67 44.91 0.53
C ALA A 240 31.31 43.51 0.54
N GLU A 241 32.36 43.28 1.33
CA GLU A 241 32.98 41.97 1.55
C GLU A 241 31.99 40.99 2.23
N ILE A 242 31.30 41.45 3.28
CA ILE A 242 30.31 40.65 4.01
C ILE A 242 29.18 40.18 3.07
N LEU A 243 28.64 41.08 2.24
CA LEU A 243 27.55 40.70 1.32
C LEU A 243 27.98 39.67 0.26
N LEU A 244 29.22 39.80 -0.27
CA LEU A 244 29.75 38.79 -1.17
C LEU A 244 29.87 37.42 -0.47
N GLN A 245 30.46 37.39 0.73
CA GLN A 245 30.61 36.16 1.51
C GLN A 245 29.29 35.52 1.86
N GLN A 246 28.25 36.30 2.16
CA GLN A 246 26.88 35.80 2.39
C GLN A 246 26.30 35.12 1.12
N ALA A 247 26.49 35.72 -0.06
CA ALA A 247 26.02 35.11 -1.30
C ALA A 247 26.81 33.86 -1.66
N GLU A 248 28.12 33.85 -1.45
CA GLU A 248 28.96 32.66 -1.67
C GLU A 248 28.59 31.52 -0.71
N SER A 249 28.33 31.85 0.56
CA SER A 249 27.83 30.87 1.55
C SER A 249 26.48 30.29 1.15
N LEU A 250 25.53 31.12 0.73
CA LEU A 250 24.23 30.63 0.22
C LEU A 250 24.41 29.72 -1.01
N GLY A 251 25.29 30.14 -1.94
CA GLY A 251 25.60 29.33 -3.13
C GLY A 251 26.15 27.96 -2.79
N ALA A 252 27.05 27.86 -1.80
CA ALA A 252 27.56 26.57 -1.32
C ALA A 252 26.47 25.71 -0.66
N GLN A 253 25.61 26.30 0.17
CA GLN A 253 24.47 25.61 0.81
C GLN A 253 23.47 25.07 -0.23
N LEU A 254 23.12 25.85 -1.24
CA LEU A 254 22.21 25.43 -2.29
C LEU A 254 22.79 24.30 -3.15
N GLN A 255 24.11 24.35 -3.45
CA GLN A 255 24.78 23.25 -4.17
C GLN A 255 24.77 21.95 -3.37
N GLN A 256 25.03 22.01 -2.07
CA GLN A 256 24.93 20.86 -1.18
C GLN A 256 23.51 20.30 -1.16
N ALA A 257 22.49 21.16 -0.97
CA ALA A 257 21.08 20.75 -0.93
C ALA A 257 20.65 20.12 -2.26
N ARG A 258 21.10 20.69 -3.39
CA ARG A 258 20.87 20.12 -4.72
C ARG A 258 21.48 18.73 -4.88
N ALA A 259 22.69 18.53 -4.43
CA ALA A 259 23.35 17.22 -4.49
C ALA A 259 22.56 16.18 -3.68
N SER A 260 22.18 16.50 -2.44
CA SER A 260 21.35 15.61 -1.60
C SER A 260 19.98 15.33 -2.22
N ALA A 261 19.35 16.32 -2.88
CA ALA A 261 18.09 16.13 -3.58
C ALA A 261 18.23 15.23 -4.83
N ALA A 262 19.36 15.32 -5.53
CA ALA A 262 19.66 14.44 -6.66
C ALA A 262 19.86 12.99 -6.20
N ASP A 263 20.55 12.77 -5.08
CA ASP A 263 20.71 11.44 -4.48
C ASP A 263 19.37 10.85 -4.03
N ALA A 264 18.51 11.69 -3.43
CA ALA A 264 17.15 11.28 -3.05
C ALA A 264 16.29 10.89 -4.27
N LEU A 265 16.38 11.66 -5.36
CA LEU A 265 15.71 11.32 -6.62
C LEU A 265 16.28 10.03 -7.21
N ALA A 266 17.60 9.81 -7.19
CA ALA A 266 18.22 8.57 -7.66
C ALA A 266 17.72 7.34 -6.89
N LEU A 267 17.55 7.46 -5.58
CA LEU A 267 16.96 6.42 -4.74
C LEU A 267 15.51 6.11 -5.15
N LEU A 268 14.68 7.15 -5.35
CA LEU A 268 13.28 7.01 -5.76
C LEU A 268 13.16 6.38 -7.15
N VAL A 269 13.99 6.80 -8.09
CA VAL A 269 14.02 6.27 -9.46
C VAL A 269 14.60 4.84 -9.51
N GLY A 270 15.43 4.47 -8.53
CA GLY A 270 16.08 3.15 -8.44
C GLY A 270 17.24 2.96 -9.43
N ALA A 271 17.68 4.02 -10.09
CA ALA A 271 18.84 4.10 -10.98
C ALA A 271 19.32 5.56 -11.05
N PRO A 272 20.59 5.82 -11.42
CA PRO A 272 21.05 7.20 -11.64
C PRO A 272 20.17 7.90 -12.68
N PRO A 273 19.48 9.00 -12.31
CA PRO A 273 18.67 9.75 -13.25
C PRO A 273 19.57 10.51 -14.24
N ASP A 274 19.16 10.62 -15.50
CA ASP A 274 19.83 11.50 -16.44
C ASP A 274 19.44 12.96 -16.15
N LEU A 275 20.30 13.63 -15.39
CA LEU A 275 20.18 15.05 -15.05
C LEU A 275 21.16 15.92 -15.86
N ALA A 276 21.89 15.33 -16.84
CA ALA A 276 22.82 16.06 -17.68
C ALA A 276 22.10 16.99 -18.65
N GLY A 277 22.74 18.09 -19.01
CA GLY A 277 22.24 19.05 -19.98
C GLY A 277 21.82 20.39 -19.40
N THR A 278 20.77 20.99 -19.94
CA THR A 278 20.26 22.31 -19.52
C THR A 278 19.80 22.29 -18.06
N PRO A 279 20.16 23.32 -17.27
CA PRO A 279 19.65 23.45 -15.90
C PRO A 279 18.13 23.33 -15.86
N LEU A 280 17.63 22.68 -14.82
CA LEU A 280 16.19 22.54 -14.61
C LEU A 280 15.60 23.89 -14.22
N THR A 281 14.42 24.21 -14.75
CA THR A 281 13.66 25.41 -14.37
C THR A 281 12.27 25.02 -13.93
N LEU A 282 11.69 25.80 -13.02
CA LEU A 282 10.29 25.63 -12.64
C LEU A 282 9.40 26.12 -13.79
N ASP A 283 8.72 25.16 -14.43
CA ASP A 283 7.67 25.45 -15.40
C ASP A 283 6.31 25.39 -14.72
N ASP A 284 5.57 26.48 -14.69
CA ASP A 284 4.23 26.56 -14.09
C ASP A 284 3.22 25.67 -14.81
N GLY A 285 3.50 25.28 -16.06
CA GLY A 285 2.76 24.32 -16.88
C GLY A 285 3.15 22.85 -16.66
N ALA A 286 4.24 22.55 -15.92
CA ALA A 286 4.75 21.19 -15.73
C ALA A 286 3.72 20.24 -15.11
N VAL A 287 2.82 20.78 -14.29
CA VAL A 287 1.71 20.07 -13.63
C VAL A 287 0.40 20.73 -14.01
N ALA A 288 -0.57 19.98 -14.50
CA ALA A 288 -1.86 20.49 -14.95
C ALA A 288 -2.56 21.34 -13.86
N PRO A 289 -3.10 22.54 -14.21
CA PRO A 289 -3.58 23.50 -13.21
C PRO A 289 -4.93 23.15 -12.59
N SER A 290 -5.75 22.30 -13.19
CA SER A 290 -7.14 22.15 -12.78
C SER A 290 -7.57 20.72 -12.50
N LEU A 291 -7.79 20.43 -11.23
CA LEU A 291 -8.83 19.51 -10.81
C LEU A 291 -9.97 20.41 -10.26
N ALA A 292 -11.22 20.20 -10.76
CA ALA A 292 -12.33 21.12 -10.56
C ALA A 292 -12.68 21.35 -9.08
N PRO A 293 -13.08 22.56 -8.66
CA PRO A 293 -13.66 22.80 -7.35
C PRO A 293 -15.01 22.08 -7.22
N GLY A 294 -15.41 21.71 -5.99
CA GLY A 294 -16.70 21.08 -5.71
C GLY A 294 -16.69 19.55 -5.78
N LEU A 295 -15.55 18.92 -5.50
CA LEU A 295 -15.42 17.46 -5.44
C LEU A 295 -16.25 16.85 -4.30
N PRO A 296 -17.12 15.86 -4.54
CA PRO A 296 -17.83 15.18 -3.47
C PRO A 296 -16.87 14.25 -2.70
N SER A 297 -17.09 14.11 -1.38
CA SER A 297 -16.28 13.20 -0.55
C SER A 297 -16.42 11.72 -0.94
N SER A 298 -17.44 11.36 -1.73
CA SER A 298 -17.60 10.02 -2.30
C SER A 298 -16.45 9.57 -3.20
N LEU A 299 -15.62 10.49 -3.73
CA LEU A 299 -14.41 10.18 -4.49
C LEU A 299 -13.38 9.42 -3.64
N LEU A 300 -13.37 9.63 -2.32
CA LEU A 300 -12.46 8.93 -1.40
C LEU A 300 -12.68 7.41 -1.42
N ALA A 301 -13.88 6.93 -1.76
CA ALA A 301 -14.14 5.50 -1.88
C ALA A 301 -13.35 4.83 -3.01
N ARG A 302 -12.77 5.60 -3.94
CA ARG A 302 -11.94 5.10 -5.04
C ARG A 302 -10.43 5.11 -4.70
N ARG A 303 -10.05 5.69 -3.57
CA ARG A 303 -8.64 5.73 -3.16
C ARG A 303 -8.15 4.31 -2.86
N PRO A 304 -6.97 3.94 -3.37
CA PRO A 304 -6.43 2.60 -3.17
C PRO A 304 -6.18 2.25 -1.69
N ASP A 305 -5.78 3.20 -0.86
CA ASP A 305 -5.57 3.00 0.58
C ASP A 305 -6.90 2.74 1.34
N VAL A 306 -7.98 3.43 0.96
CA VAL A 306 -9.32 3.20 1.51
C VAL A 306 -9.84 1.83 1.09
N ILE A 307 -9.65 1.44 -0.18
CA ILE A 307 -10.01 0.12 -0.69
C ILE A 307 -9.24 -0.99 0.05
N ALA A 308 -7.94 -0.80 0.28
CA ALA A 308 -7.13 -1.75 1.05
C ALA A 308 -7.65 -1.93 2.48
N ALA A 309 -7.97 -0.84 3.17
CA ALA A 309 -8.51 -0.88 4.53
C ALA A 309 -9.91 -1.52 4.58
N GLU A 310 -10.75 -1.32 3.56
CA GLU A 310 -12.06 -1.97 3.43
C GLU A 310 -11.92 -3.49 3.30
N HIS A 311 -11.03 -3.97 2.43
CA HIS A 311 -10.75 -5.39 2.27
C HIS A 311 -10.18 -6.04 3.55
N GLU A 312 -9.31 -5.34 4.29
CA GLU A 312 -8.82 -5.83 5.60
C GLU A 312 -9.97 -5.95 6.62
N LEU A 313 -10.88 -4.98 6.66
CA LEU A 313 -12.08 -5.05 7.50
C LEU A 313 -12.95 -6.25 7.12
N GLN A 314 -13.13 -6.51 5.83
CA GLN A 314 -13.87 -7.67 5.34
C GLN A 314 -13.19 -9.00 5.72
N ALA A 315 -11.86 -9.08 5.66
CA ALA A 315 -11.10 -10.25 6.08
C ALA A 315 -11.33 -10.58 7.57
N THR A 316 -11.29 -9.57 8.44
CA THR A 316 -11.53 -9.77 9.89
C THR A 316 -12.95 -10.22 10.19
N ARG A 317 -13.94 -9.75 9.43
CA ARG A 317 -15.33 -10.21 9.54
C ARG A 317 -15.48 -11.69 9.21
N LEU A 318 -14.83 -12.15 8.15
CA LEU A 318 -14.82 -13.56 7.75
C LEU A 318 -14.14 -14.43 8.82
N ASN A 319 -13.09 -13.92 9.49
CA ASN A 319 -12.48 -14.62 10.61
C ASN A 319 -13.44 -14.82 11.79
N ILE A 320 -14.39 -13.89 12.05
CA ILE A 320 -15.46 -14.11 13.04
C ILE A 320 -16.31 -15.30 12.63
N GLY A 321 -16.64 -15.45 11.34
CA GLY A 321 -17.36 -16.61 10.82
C GLY A 321 -16.64 -17.92 11.11
N ALA A 322 -15.34 -17.97 10.86
CA ALA A 322 -14.50 -19.13 11.14
C ALA A 322 -14.41 -19.42 12.66
N ALA A 323 -14.28 -18.38 13.50
CA ALA A 323 -14.26 -18.54 14.96
C ALA A 323 -15.60 -19.04 15.53
N ARG A 324 -16.73 -18.61 14.95
CA ARG A 324 -18.07 -19.12 15.31
C ARG A 324 -18.24 -20.58 14.89
N ALA A 325 -17.74 -20.97 13.72
CA ALA A 325 -17.78 -22.32 13.23
C ALA A 325 -17.05 -23.32 14.16
N ALA A 326 -16.04 -22.86 14.91
CA ALA A 326 -15.29 -23.68 15.86
C ALA A 326 -16.13 -24.17 17.08
N PHE A 327 -17.31 -23.61 17.33
CA PHE A 327 -18.24 -24.10 18.35
C PHE A 327 -19.10 -25.28 17.90
N PHE A 328 -19.10 -25.59 16.61
CA PHE A 328 -19.86 -26.66 16.01
C PHE A 328 -19.01 -27.94 15.84
N PRO A 329 -19.64 -29.11 15.65
CA PRO A 329 -18.90 -30.34 15.42
C PRO A 329 -18.01 -30.25 14.18
N ARG A 330 -16.72 -30.54 14.33
CA ARG A 330 -15.83 -30.73 13.20
C ARG A 330 -15.97 -32.11 12.63
N ILE A 331 -16.30 -32.23 11.36
CA ILE A 331 -16.44 -33.47 10.64
C ILE A 331 -15.23 -33.62 9.71
N ALA A 332 -14.40 -34.62 9.97
CA ALA A 332 -13.23 -34.92 9.17
C ALA A 332 -13.34 -36.34 8.58
N LEU A 333 -12.84 -36.49 7.38
CA LEU A 333 -12.73 -37.77 6.72
C LEU A 333 -11.26 -38.19 6.70
N THR A 334 -10.96 -39.44 7.03
CA THR A 334 -9.67 -40.06 6.80
C THR A 334 -9.91 -41.27 5.92
N SER A 335 -9.16 -41.42 4.84
CA SER A 335 -9.29 -42.53 3.93
C SER A 335 -7.93 -43.07 3.49
N SER A 336 -7.85 -44.36 3.29
CA SER A 336 -6.66 -44.98 2.73
C SER A 336 -7.01 -46.15 1.80
N ILE A 337 -6.17 -46.39 0.83
CA ILE A 337 -6.19 -47.55 -0.04
C ILE A 337 -4.75 -48.01 -0.28
N GLY A 338 -4.50 -49.29 -0.13
CA GLY A 338 -3.13 -49.80 -0.25
C GLY A 338 -3.05 -51.33 -0.15
N SER A 339 -1.91 -51.75 0.30
CA SER A 339 -1.60 -53.17 0.54
C SER A 339 -0.86 -53.31 1.86
N GLY A 340 -1.19 -54.39 2.63
CA GLY A 340 -0.53 -54.71 3.89
C GLY A 340 -0.29 -56.21 4.00
N SER A 341 0.97 -56.62 4.36
CA SER A 341 1.36 -58.01 4.49
C SER A 341 2.36 -58.22 5.63
N SER A 342 2.35 -59.42 6.20
CA SER A 342 3.38 -59.85 7.17
C SER A 342 4.73 -60.20 6.52
N ALA A 343 4.76 -60.44 5.20
CA ALA A 343 5.96 -60.71 4.43
C ALA A 343 6.14 -59.72 3.27
N LEU A 344 7.33 -59.20 3.12
CA LEU A 344 7.63 -58.16 2.11
C LEU A 344 7.35 -58.63 0.68
N HIS A 345 7.66 -59.92 0.36
CA HIS A 345 7.44 -60.47 -0.98
C HIS A 345 5.98 -60.67 -1.37
N GLU A 346 5.08 -60.65 -0.40
CA GLU A 346 3.64 -60.77 -0.62
C GLU A 346 2.92 -59.44 -0.71
N LEU A 347 3.61 -58.35 -0.42
CA LEU A 347 3.02 -57.01 -0.24
C LEU A 347 2.21 -56.54 -1.45
N LEU A 348 2.57 -56.91 -2.67
CA LEU A 348 1.90 -56.49 -3.89
C LEU A 348 1.05 -57.61 -4.54
N THR A 349 0.66 -58.62 -3.78
CA THR A 349 -0.27 -59.67 -4.26
C THR A 349 -1.71 -59.18 -4.18
N SER A 350 -2.59 -59.77 -5.01
CA SER A 350 -4.01 -59.35 -5.06
C SER A 350 -4.79 -59.61 -3.76
N SER A 351 -4.25 -60.49 -2.88
CA SER A 351 -4.87 -60.85 -1.60
C SER A 351 -4.57 -59.89 -0.44
N THR A 352 -3.64 -58.98 -0.62
CA THR A 352 -3.16 -58.07 0.44
C THR A 352 -3.72 -56.66 0.36
N GLY A 353 -4.66 -56.43 -0.56
CA GLY A 353 -5.34 -55.12 -0.72
C GLY A 353 -6.14 -54.72 0.53
N VAL A 354 -5.91 -53.50 1.02
CA VAL A 354 -6.58 -52.96 2.21
C VAL A 354 -7.13 -51.59 1.85
N TRP A 355 -8.28 -51.25 2.34
CA TRP A 355 -8.85 -49.93 2.25
C TRP A 355 -9.55 -49.55 3.55
N SER A 356 -9.58 -48.25 3.85
CA SER A 356 -10.35 -47.72 4.98
C SER A 356 -10.96 -46.37 4.64
N VAL A 357 -12.15 -46.13 5.20
CA VAL A 357 -12.84 -44.84 5.14
C VAL A 357 -13.40 -44.58 6.55
N ILE A 358 -12.82 -43.59 7.22
CA ILE A 358 -13.08 -43.33 8.65
C ILE A 358 -13.59 -41.90 8.80
N PRO A 359 -14.90 -41.65 8.80
CA PRO A 359 -15.45 -40.36 9.20
C PRO A 359 -15.25 -40.18 10.70
N ASN A 360 -14.74 -39.01 11.09
CA ASN A 360 -14.56 -38.63 12.49
C ASN A 360 -15.33 -37.33 12.77
N VAL A 361 -16.12 -37.35 13.86
CA VAL A 361 -16.86 -36.18 14.34
C VAL A 361 -16.34 -35.80 15.71
N THR A 362 -15.81 -34.59 15.82
CA THR A 362 -15.24 -34.06 17.08
C THR A 362 -15.98 -32.81 17.49
N LEU A 363 -16.55 -32.80 18.68
CA LEU A 363 -17.15 -31.60 19.30
C LEU A 363 -16.48 -31.32 20.63
N PRO A 364 -15.81 -30.18 20.80
CA PRO A 364 -15.22 -29.80 22.06
C PRO A 364 -16.32 -29.37 23.05
N LEU A 365 -16.58 -30.17 24.07
CA LEU A 365 -17.57 -29.87 25.12
C LEU A 365 -16.95 -28.99 26.22
N ILE A 366 -15.68 -29.25 26.56
CA ILE A 366 -14.91 -28.50 27.57
C ILE A 366 -13.53 -28.23 26.96
N ASP A 367 -13.22 -26.96 26.69
CA ASP A 367 -11.97 -26.52 26.08
C ASP A 367 -11.22 -25.46 26.90
N GLY A 368 -11.62 -25.28 28.18
CA GLY A 368 -11.05 -24.26 29.07
C GLY A 368 -11.34 -22.83 28.65
N GLY A 369 -12.37 -22.62 27.80
CA GLY A 369 -12.77 -21.29 27.29
C GLY A 369 -12.01 -20.84 26.03
N ARG A 370 -11.23 -21.72 25.40
CA ARG A 370 -10.42 -21.40 24.20
C ARG A 370 -11.28 -20.85 23.07
N ASN A 371 -12.36 -21.49 22.69
CA ASN A 371 -13.22 -21.04 21.60
C ASN A 371 -13.88 -19.69 21.90
N ARG A 372 -14.31 -19.47 23.16
CA ARG A 372 -14.85 -18.18 23.59
C ARG A 372 -13.80 -17.06 23.49
N SER A 373 -12.56 -17.33 23.90
CA SER A 373 -11.46 -16.37 23.81
C SER A 373 -11.06 -16.11 22.34
N ASN A 374 -11.03 -17.13 21.48
CA ASN A 374 -10.78 -16.96 20.04
C ASN A 374 -11.86 -16.12 19.36
N LEU A 375 -13.13 -16.31 19.73
CA LEU A 375 -14.22 -15.48 19.19
C LEU A 375 -14.10 -14.03 19.71
N ALA A 376 -13.77 -13.83 20.98
CA ALA A 376 -13.52 -12.49 21.53
C ALA A 376 -12.35 -11.80 20.82
N LEU A 377 -11.26 -12.53 20.57
CA LEU A 377 -10.11 -12.03 19.78
C LEU A 377 -10.54 -11.61 18.37
N ALA A 378 -11.32 -12.44 17.67
CA ALA A 378 -11.80 -12.11 16.33
C ALA A 378 -12.70 -10.86 16.31
N HIS A 379 -13.54 -10.66 17.34
CA HIS A 379 -14.32 -9.43 17.50
C HIS A 379 -13.43 -8.21 17.72
N ALA A 380 -12.44 -8.30 18.63
CA ALA A 380 -11.52 -7.21 18.91
C ALA A 380 -10.69 -6.83 17.66
N GLN A 381 -10.24 -7.82 16.88
CA GLN A 381 -9.55 -7.59 15.61
C GLN A 381 -10.44 -6.88 14.57
N ARG A 382 -11.74 -7.22 14.52
CA ARG A 382 -12.70 -6.51 13.66
C ARG A 382 -12.88 -5.06 14.10
N ASP A 383 -12.98 -4.80 15.41
CA ASP A 383 -13.18 -3.45 15.95
C ASP A 383 -11.92 -2.59 15.71
N GLU A 384 -10.72 -3.17 15.82
CA GLU A 384 -9.48 -2.53 15.43
C GLU A 384 -9.45 -2.19 13.93
N ALA A 385 -9.81 -3.15 13.07
CA ALA A 385 -9.84 -2.93 11.63
C ALA A 385 -10.89 -1.87 11.24
N LEU A 386 -12.03 -1.81 11.92
CA LEU A 386 -13.04 -0.74 11.73
C LEU A 386 -12.46 0.63 12.06
N ALA A 387 -11.84 0.77 13.22
CA ALA A 387 -11.22 2.03 13.63
C ALA A 387 -10.10 2.49 12.66
N ARG A 388 -9.31 1.53 12.13
CA ARG A 388 -8.31 1.80 11.09
C ARG A 388 -8.94 2.26 9.78
N TYR A 389 -10.02 1.62 9.33
CA TYR A 389 -10.77 2.00 8.14
C TYR A 389 -11.33 3.43 8.27
N GLU A 390 -11.99 3.75 9.38
CA GLU A 390 -12.51 5.09 9.67
C GLU A 390 -11.40 6.16 9.70
N ARG A 391 -10.27 5.86 10.36
CA ARG A 391 -9.10 6.74 10.39
C ARG A 391 -8.53 6.97 8.98
N THR A 392 -8.48 5.95 8.13
CA THR A 392 -8.00 6.08 6.74
C THR A 392 -8.89 7.03 5.96
N ILE A 393 -10.23 6.94 6.10
CA ILE A 393 -11.18 7.85 5.46
C ILE A 393 -10.99 9.29 5.98
N GLN A 394 -10.86 9.49 7.28
CA GLN A 394 -10.62 10.80 7.88
C GLN A 394 -9.30 11.42 7.41
N SER A 395 -8.23 10.61 7.35
CA SER A 395 -6.94 11.05 6.82
C SER A 395 -7.05 11.45 5.34
N ALA A 396 -7.74 10.63 4.54
CA ALA A 396 -7.97 10.92 3.14
C ALA A 396 -8.78 12.21 2.92
N PHE A 397 -9.78 12.45 3.75
CA PHE A 397 -10.56 13.70 3.71
C PHE A 397 -9.69 14.92 4.06
N ARG A 398 -8.89 14.81 5.15
CA ARG A 398 -7.93 15.85 5.53
C ARG A 398 -6.95 16.15 4.40
N ASP A 399 -6.34 15.11 3.80
CA ASP A 399 -5.33 15.28 2.75
C ASP A 399 -5.87 16.07 1.54
N VAL A 400 -7.12 15.80 1.14
CA VAL A 400 -7.78 16.56 0.06
C VAL A 400 -8.09 17.99 0.52
N SER A 401 -8.62 18.18 1.73
CA SER A 401 -8.94 19.51 2.26
C SER A 401 -7.70 20.37 2.36
N ASP A 402 -6.60 19.82 2.88
CA ASP A 402 -5.30 20.52 3.02
C ASP A 402 -4.72 20.88 1.64
N ALA A 403 -4.81 19.96 0.66
CA ALA A 403 -4.32 20.21 -0.69
C ALA A 403 -5.13 21.30 -1.41
N LEU A 404 -6.46 21.32 -1.24
CA LEU A 404 -7.33 22.36 -1.80
C LEU A 404 -7.03 23.72 -1.18
N ALA A 405 -6.91 23.79 0.15
CA ALA A 405 -6.58 25.02 0.88
C ALA A 405 -5.18 25.52 0.49
N SER A 406 -4.19 24.64 0.47
CA SER A 406 -2.82 24.99 0.08
C SER A 406 -2.77 25.53 -1.35
N ARG A 407 -3.46 24.89 -2.30
CA ARG A 407 -3.50 25.38 -3.69
C ARG A 407 -4.09 26.78 -3.79
N TYR A 408 -5.16 27.05 -3.05
CA TYR A 408 -5.85 28.35 -3.07
C TYR A 408 -4.95 29.46 -2.51
N TRP A 409 -4.43 29.26 -1.30
CA TRP A 409 -3.63 30.29 -0.63
C TRP A 409 -2.24 30.49 -1.25
N LEU A 410 -1.60 29.41 -1.71
CA LEU A 410 -0.32 29.53 -2.40
C LEU A 410 -0.44 30.21 -3.76
N ALA A 411 -1.56 30.09 -4.46
CA ALA A 411 -1.79 30.83 -5.70
C ALA A 411 -1.86 32.35 -5.44
N ASP A 412 -2.50 32.76 -4.35
CA ASP A 412 -2.52 34.18 -3.95
C ASP A 412 -1.15 34.64 -3.45
N GLU A 413 -0.44 33.83 -2.67
CA GLU A 413 0.91 34.12 -2.19
C GLU A 413 1.88 34.31 -3.35
N VAL A 414 1.88 33.43 -4.37
CA VAL A 414 2.71 33.58 -5.58
C VAL A 414 2.45 34.92 -6.27
N ARG A 415 1.19 35.35 -6.36
CA ARG A 415 0.81 36.64 -6.94
C ARG A 415 1.38 37.81 -6.13
N ILE A 416 1.29 37.74 -4.79
CA ILE A 416 1.82 38.76 -3.87
C ILE A 416 3.35 38.82 -3.93
N GLU A 417 4.02 37.66 -3.89
CA GLU A 417 5.47 37.57 -3.95
C GLU A 417 6.02 38.08 -5.29
N HIS A 418 5.33 37.81 -6.40
CA HIS A 418 5.68 38.37 -7.70
C HIS A 418 5.65 39.93 -7.71
N ALA A 419 4.60 40.50 -7.10
CA ALA A 419 4.47 41.94 -6.95
C ALA A 419 5.57 42.53 -6.00
N THR A 420 5.89 41.81 -4.93
CA THR A 420 6.96 42.15 -3.99
C THR A 420 8.31 42.13 -4.69
N LEU A 421 8.60 41.09 -5.49
CA LEU A 421 9.81 40.97 -6.27
C LEU A 421 9.98 42.18 -7.24
N ALA A 422 8.93 42.54 -7.97
CA ALA A 422 8.94 43.69 -8.87
C ALA A 422 9.24 45.01 -8.10
N SER A 423 8.62 45.18 -6.93
CA SER A 423 8.88 46.38 -6.08
C SER A 423 10.30 46.42 -5.52
N GLN A 424 10.85 45.28 -5.10
CA GLN A 424 12.24 45.18 -4.61
C GLN A 424 13.27 45.42 -5.74
N ALA A 425 12.98 44.90 -6.93
CA ALA A 425 13.83 45.16 -8.11
C ALA A 425 13.89 46.67 -8.46
N GLU A 426 12.72 47.32 -8.46
CA GLU A 426 12.68 48.77 -8.70
C GLU A 426 13.35 49.57 -7.58
N ARG A 427 13.15 49.18 -6.32
CA ARG A 427 13.86 49.79 -5.17
C ARG A 427 15.35 49.66 -5.31
N ALA A 428 15.87 48.48 -5.68
CA ALA A 428 17.31 48.26 -5.88
C ALA A 428 17.86 49.11 -7.04
N ARG A 429 17.10 49.25 -8.14
CA ARG A 429 17.44 50.10 -9.27
C ARG A 429 17.51 51.57 -8.87
N LEU A 430 16.52 52.08 -8.15
CA LEU A 430 16.43 53.44 -7.69
C LEU A 430 17.52 53.79 -6.65
N ALA A 431 17.78 52.86 -5.69
CA ALA A 431 18.86 53.05 -4.70
C ALA A 431 20.21 53.18 -5.38
N LYS A 432 20.48 52.34 -6.40
CA LYS A 432 21.72 52.44 -7.19
C LYS A 432 21.82 53.78 -7.93
N LEU A 433 20.78 54.26 -8.59
CA LEU A 433 20.75 55.56 -9.27
C LEU A 433 21.02 56.71 -8.31
N ARG A 434 20.40 56.76 -7.13
CA ARG A 434 20.63 57.77 -6.10
C ARG A 434 22.07 57.75 -5.59
N TYR A 435 22.62 56.57 -5.39
CA TYR A 435 24.02 56.42 -4.99
C TYR A 435 24.98 56.91 -6.09
N ASP A 436 24.77 56.53 -7.35
CA ASP A 436 25.60 56.94 -8.48
C ASP A 436 25.56 58.47 -8.69
N SER A 437 24.43 59.13 -8.34
CA SER A 437 24.30 60.61 -8.34
C SER A 437 24.81 61.31 -7.07
N GLY A 438 25.32 60.57 -6.08
CA GLY A 438 25.79 61.11 -4.81
C GLY A 438 24.67 61.52 -3.83
N ALA A 439 23.39 61.16 -4.11
CA ALA A 439 22.24 61.57 -3.32
C ALA A 439 21.96 60.69 -2.12
N THR A 440 22.62 59.52 -1.98
CA THR A 440 22.45 58.61 -0.85
C THR A 440 23.75 57.88 -0.49
N ARG A 441 23.74 57.25 0.70
CA ARG A 441 24.86 56.40 1.16
C ARG A 441 24.77 55.04 0.51
N PHE A 442 25.90 54.35 0.36
CA PHE A 442 25.96 53.00 -0.21
C PHE A 442 25.17 51.95 0.60
N LEU A 443 25.01 52.16 1.90
CA LEU A 443 24.23 51.28 2.76
C LEU A 443 22.81 51.06 2.22
N GLU A 444 22.17 52.12 1.65
CA GLU A 444 20.82 51.99 1.06
C GLU A 444 20.83 51.03 -0.15
N VAL A 445 21.89 51.02 -0.95
CA VAL A 445 22.06 50.09 -2.08
C VAL A 445 22.26 48.66 -1.56
N LEU A 446 23.09 48.49 -0.51
CA LEU A 446 23.35 47.18 0.08
C LEU A 446 22.06 46.54 0.65
N ASP A 447 21.28 47.33 1.39
CA ASP A 447 19.99 46.87 1.94
C ASP A 447 19.01 46.51 0.83
N ALA A 448 18.89 47.36 -0.19
CA ALA A 448 18.01 47.07 -1.32
C ALA A 448 18.43 45.83 -2.12
N GLN A 449 19.73 45.61 -2.31
CA GLN A 449 20.25 44.39 -2.98
C GLN A 449 20.06 43.13 -2.14
N ARG A 450 20.21 43.20 -0.81
CA ARG A 450 19.94 42.10 0.10
C ARG A 450 18.46 41.70 0.04
N ASP A 451 17.59 42.70 0.12
CA ASP A 451 16.15 42.49 0.15
C ASP A 451 15.63 41.94 -1.21
N LEU A 452 16.21 42.42 -2.33
CA LEU A 452 15.94 41.88 -3.66
C LEU A 452 16.33 40.39 -3.75
N MET A 453 17.55 40.02 -3.33
CA MET A 453 18.00 38.62 -3.33
C MET A 453 17.06 37.73 -2.49
N ASN A 454 16.65 38.22 -1.33
CA ASN A 454 15.69 37.44 -0.47
C ASN A 454 14.34 37.29 -1.16
N ALA A 455 13.81 38.32 -1.83
CA ALA A 455 12.56 38.24 -2.57
C ALA A 455 12.66 37.29 -3.76
N GLU A 456 13.77 37.28 -4.49
CA GLU A 456 14.03 36.32 -5.58
C GLU A 456 14.01 34.89 -5.06
N GLN A 457 14.73 34.60 -3.97
CA GLN A 457 14.76 33.25 -3.36
C GLN A 457 13.39 32.83 -2.89
N GLN A 458 12.64 33.71 -2.21
CA GLN A 458 11.31 33.41 -1.67
C GLN A 458 10.30 33.13 -2.79
N TRP A 459 10.29 33.92 -3.85
CA TRP A 459 9.40 33.73 -4.98
C TRP A 459 9.56 32.35 -5.65
N VAL A 460 10.81 31.88 -5.85
CA VAL A 460 11.07 30.55 -6.39
C VAL A 460 10.55 29.46 -5.46
N MET A 461 10.76 29.60 -4.15
CA MET A 461 10.27 28.63 -3.15
C MET A 461 8.74 28.55 -3.14
N THR A 462 8.06 29.70 -3.19
CA THR A 462 6.59 29.74 -3.18
C THR A 462 5.99 29.16 -4.47
N ARG A 463 6.62 29.42 -5.63
CA ARG A 463 6.23 28.77 -6.90
C ARG A 463 6.35 27.25 -6.83
N ARG A 464 7.48 26.74 -6.32
CA ARG A 464 7.64 25.29 -6.13
C ARG A 464 6.57 24.74 -5.18
N ALA A 465 6.27 25.45 -4.06
CA ALA A 465 5.24 25.04 -3.11
C ALA A 465 3.86 24.94 -3.78
N LEU A 466 3.50 25.90 -4.66
CA LEU A 466 2.26 25.85 -5.43
C LEU A 466 2.22 24.63 -6.36
N LEU A 467 3.27 24.33 -7.09
CA LEU A 467 3.35 23.14 -7.95
C LEU A 467 3.26 21.85 -7.13
N SER A 468 3.93 21.79 -5.98
CA SER A 468 3.85 20.66 -5.05
C SER A 468 2.43 20.47 -4.47
N SER A 469 1.68 21.56 -4.24
CA SER A 469 0.27 21.46 -3.80
C SER A 469 -0.64 20.82 -4.85
N ARG A 470 -0.35 21.04 -6.15
CA ARG A 470 -1.05 20.37 -7.25
C ARG A 470 -0.73 18.86 -7.26
N VAL A 471 0.55 18.50 -7.08
CA VAL A 471 0.96 17.10 -6.95
C VAL A 471 0.30 16.43 -5.74
N ALA A 472 0.25 17.13 -4.59
CA ALA A 472 -0.41 16.64 -3.39
C ALA A 472 -1.91 16.41 -3.61
N LEU A 473 -2.60 17.32 -4.31
CA LEU A 473 -4.01 17.16 -4.65
C LEU A 473 -4.26 15.93 -5.55
N TYR A 474 -3.39 15.70 -6.54
CA TYR A 474 -3.46 14.50 -7.38
C TYR A 474 -3.34 13.22 -6.54
N GLY A 475 -2.36 13.16 -5.64
CA GLY A 475 -2.18 12.03 -4.72
C GLY A 475 -3.35 11.85 -3.76
N ALA A 476 -3.85 12.96 -3.19
CA ALA A 476 -4.97 12.94 -2.25
C ALA A 476 -6.30 12.47 -2.88
N LEU A 477 -6.50 12.69 -4.17
CA LEU A 477 -7.66 12.20 -4.92
C LEU A 477 -7.53 10.73 -5.36
N GLY A 478 -6.41 10.09 -5.07
CA GLY A 478 -6.17 8.69 -5.40
C GLY A 478 -5.53 8.48 -6.78
N GLY A 479 -5.28 9.53 -7.57
CA GLY A 479 -4.71 9.45 -8.90
C GLY A 479 -5.48 8.51 -9.82
N ALA A 480 -5.09 8.45 -11.09
CA ALA A 480 -5.48 7.37 -11.98
C ALA A 480 -4.19 6.66 -12.47
N THR A 481 -4.11 5.35 -12.24
CA THR A 481 -3.00 4.52 -12.69
C THR A 481 -3.55 3.39 -13.55
N ARG A 482 -2.94 3.12 -14.70
CA ARG A 482 -3.29 1.95 -15.51
C ARG A 482 -2.76 0.68 -14.86
N ASP A 483 -3.42 -0.44 -15.07
CA ASP A 483 -2.88 -1.76 -14.66
C ASP A 483 -1.55 -2.08 -15.37
N SER A 484 -1.29 -1.46 -16.54
CA SER A 484 -0.01 -1.53 -17.26
C SER A 484 1.16 -0.85 -16.54
N ASP A 485 0.91 0.01 -15.56
CA ASP A 485 1.96 0.66 -14.76
C ASP A 485 2.53 -0.27 -13.67
N ALA A 486 2.03 -1.50 -13.57
CA ALA A 486 2.64 -2.52 -12.73
C ALA A 486 4.03 -2.88 -13.28
N PRO A 487 5.11 -2.88 -12.45
CA PRO A 487 6.40 -3.37 -12.90
C PRO A 487 6.26 -4.80 -13.38
N ALA A 488 6.92 -5.14 -14.50
CA ALA A 488 6.97 -6.50 -15.00
C ALA A 488 7.39 -7.45 -13.87
N ALA A 489 6.67 -8.55 -13.71
CA ALA A 489 7.06 -9.59 -12.76
C ALA A 489 8.53 -9.94 -13.00
N PRO A 490 9.35 -10.11 -11.95
CA PRO A 490 10.72 -10.56 -12.14
C PRO A 490 10.70 -11.86 -12.97
N PRO A 491 11.63 -12.06 -13.91
CA PRO A 491 11.67 -13.27 -14.70
C PRO A 491 11.66 -14.45 -13.73
N THR A 492 10.64 -15.28 -13.83
CA THR A 492 10.62 -16.56 -13.13
C THR A 492 11.88 -17.28 -13.60
N ASN A 493 12.83 -17.53 -12.69
CA ASN A 493 13.89 -18.47 -12.92
C ASN A 493 13.21 -19.84 -13.12
N GLU A 494 12.78 -20.12 -14.33
CA GLU A 494 12.58 -21.49 -14.78
C GLU A 494 13.96 -22.13 -14.62
N SER A 495 14.12 -22.84 -13.51
CA SER A 495 15.22 -23.77 -13.35
C SER A 495 15.12 -24.75 -14.52
N THR A 496 15.86 -24.47 -15.57
CA THR A 496 16.23 -25.48 -16.57
C THR A 496 16.86 -26.58 -15.80
N ASN A 497 16.09 -27.60 -15.51
CA ASN A 497 16.58 -28.89 -15.02
C ASN A 497 17.26 -29.59 -16.22
N PRO A 498 18.59 -29.65 -16.29
CA PRO A 498 19.27 -30.37 -17.36
C PRO A 498 19.54 -31.80 -16.89
N GLU A 499 18.49 -32.62 -16.73
CA GLU A 499 18.67 -34.07 -16.55
C GLU A 499 17.56 -34.83 -17.25
N SER A 500 17.69 -34.95 -18.57
CA SER A 500 17.14 -36.08 -19.31
C SER A 500 17.99 -36.39 -20.53
N THR A 501 19.19 -36.88 -20.28
CA THR A 501 19.95 -37.68 -21.29
C THR A 501 20.98 -38.53 -20.56
N ARG A 502 20.52 -39.71 -20.12
CA ARG A 502 21.26 -41.01 -20.26
C ARG A 502 20.40 -42.17 -19.77
#